data_754806324ab205a55d0d89ec206e9b2d
#
_entry.id   754806324ab205a55d0d89ec206e9b2d
#
_cell.length_a   1.000
_cell.length_b   1.000
_cell.length_c   1.000
_cell.angle_alpha   90.00
_cell.angle_beta   90.00
_cell.angle_gamma   90.00
#
_symmetry.space_group_name_H-M   'P 1'
#
loop_
_entity.id
_entity.type
_entity.pdbx_description
1 polymer ?
#
loop_
_entity_poly.entity_id
_entity_poly.type
_entity_poly.pdbx_seq_one_letter_code
_entity_poly.pdbx_strand_id
1 'polypeptide(L)'
;EDFVPVDITELLDRAAHDAVRSYPDLDVSLKSSTTVLMLGMPAGLRLVIDNAIANAVKHGGATRILLSAESSAAGVEITVDDNGSGVPEEERQAVFERFARGSTATRSGSGLGLALVAQQAELHGGTAALEASPLGGTRLALRLPGTH
;
A
#
# COMPACT_ATOMS: atom_id res chain seq x y z
N GLU A 1 1.08 16.74 -10.01
CA GLU A 1 1.52 15.64 -10.87
C GLU A 1 0.35 15.19 -11.77
N ASP A 2 0.65 14.94 -13.01
CA ASP A 2 -0.38 14.55 -13.97
C ASP A 2 -0.63 13.05 -13.94
N PHE A 3 -1.84 12.67 -14.30
CA PHE A 3 -2.17 11.27 -14.51
C PHE A 3 -1.59 10.81 -15.84
N VAL A 4 -0.82 9.74 -15.79
CA VAL A 4 -0.19 9.16 -16.96
C VAL A 4 -0.40 7.65 -16.93
N PRO A 5 -0.20 6.95 -18.05
CA PRO A 5 -0.24 5.49 -18.03
C PRO A 5 0.86 4.95 -17.12
N VAL A 6 0.49 4.07 -16.20
CA VAL A 6 1.42 3.49 -15.24
C VAL A 6 1.35 1.97 -15.35
N ASP A 7 2.52 1.35 -15.45
CA ASP A 7 2.63 -0.10 -15.34
C ASP A 7 2.77 -0.44 -13.86
N ILE A 8 1.66 -0.83 -13.26
CA ILE A 8 1.63 -1.10 -11.82
C ILE A 8 2.51 -2.29 -11.48
N THR A 9 2.53 -3.30 -12.33
CA THR A 9 3.34 -4.49 -12.09
C THR A 9 4.82 -4.11 -12.01
N GLU A 10 5.28 -3.28 -12.92
CA GLU A 10 6.66 -2.84 -12.89
C GLU A 10 6.94 -1.96 -11.67
N LEU A 11 5.98 -1.10 -11.31
CA LEU A 11 6.14 -0.24 -10.15
C LEU A 11 6.32 -1.07 -8.88
N LEU A 12 5.53 -2.13 -8.73
CA LEU A 12 5.66 -3.02 -7.58
C LEU A 12 6.98 -3.77 -7.60
N ASP A 13 7.42 -4.20 -8.78
CA ASP A 13 8.68 -4.91 -8.89
C ASP A 13 9.85 -4.05 -8.46
N ARG A 14 9.86 -2.79 -8.88
CA ARG A 14 10.91 -1.86 -8.47
C ARG A 14 10.85 -1.57 -6.98
N ALA A 15 9.65 -1.44 -6.43
CA ALA A 15 9.50 -1.22 -5.01
C ALA A 15 10.04 -2.41 -4.21
N ALA A 16 9.79 -3.62 -4.69
CA ALA A 16 10.29 -4.83 -4.04
C ALA A 16 11.82 -4.85 -4.04
N HIS A 17 12.44 -4.52 -5.17
CA HIS A 17 13.89 -4.50 -5.25
C HIS A 17 14.49 -3.47 -4.29
N ASP A 18 13.89 -2.29 -4.23
CA ASP A 18 14.39 -1.24 -3.35
C ASP A 18 14.20 -1.59 -1.89
N ALA A 19 13.09 -2.28 -1.57
CA ALA A 19 12.83 -2.69 -0.19
C ALA A 19 13.87 -3.67 0.32
N VAL A 20 14.30 -4.60 -0.53
CA VAL A 20 15.32 -5.58 -0.13
C VAL A 20 16.64 -4.88 0.13
N ARG A 21 16.93 -3.81 -0.59
CA ARG A 21 18.15 -3.04 -0.33
C ARG A 21 18.07 -2.32 1.02
N SER A 22 16.90 -1.77 1.34
CA SER A 22 16.71 -1.04 2.59
C SER A 22 16.60 -1.97 3.79
N TYR A 23 16.06 -3.15 3.58
CA TYR A 23 15.82 -4.14 4.63
C TYR A 23 16.30 -5.48 4.14
N PRO A 24 17.63 -5.76 4.25
CA PRO A 24 18.21 -6.94 3.61
C PRO A 24 17.65 -8.29 4.08
N ASP A 25 17.09 -8.33 5.29
CA ASP A 25 16.52 -9.58 5.80
C ASP A 25 15.04 -9.75 5.45
N LEU A 26 14.47 -8.78 4.76
CA LEU A 26 13.05 -8.82 4.43
C LEU A 26 12.85 -9.68 3.19
N ASP A 27 11.86 -10.59 3.26
CA ASP A 27 11.47 -11.42 2.14
C ASP A 27 10.31 -10.71 1.44
N VAL A 28 10.56 -10.20 0.24
CA VAL A 28 9.54 -9.50 -0.53
C VAL A 28 9.25 -10.29 -1.79
N SER A 29 7.98 -10.62 -1.99
CA SER A 29 7.52 -11.34 -3.16
C SER A 29 6.49 -10.52 -3.92
N LEU A 30 6.39 -10.78 -5.20
CA LEU A 30 5.40 -10.14 -6.06
C LEU A 30 4.51 -11.23 -6.64
N LYS A 31 3.21 -11.12 -6.35
CA LYS A 31 2.23 -12.04 -6.90
C LYS A 31 1.53 -11.35 -8.06
N SER A 32 1.94 -11.67 -9.27
CA SER A 32 1.35 -11.08 -10.46
C SER A 32 1.56 -12.01 -11.63
N SER A 33 0.48 -12.40 -12.26
CA SER A 33 0.56 -13.27 -13.44
C SER A 33 0.37 -12.47 -14.72
N THR A 34 -0.11 -11.24 -14.62
CA THR A 34 -0.35 -10.40 -15.79
C THR A 34 0.08 -8.98 -15.48
N THR A 35 0.37 -8.25 -16.55
CA THR A 35 0.69 -6.83 -16.42
C THR A 35 -0.58 -6.04 -16.12
N VAL A 36 -0.52 -5.15 -15.15
CA VAL A 36 -1.63 -4.29 -14.79
C VAL A 36 -1.27 -2.86 -15.13
N LEU A 37 -2.08 -2.25 -16.00
CA LEU A 37 -1.86 -0.87 -16.45
C LEU A 37 -3.04 -0.02 -16.00
N MET A 38 -2.77 1.22 -15.61
CA MET A 38 -3.82 2.17 -15.29
C MET A 38 -3.32 3.59 -15.45
N LEU A 39 -4.22 4.53 -15.55
CA LEU A 39 -3.86 5.94 -15.46
C LEU A 39 -3.72 6.31 -13.99
N GLY A 40 -2.61 6.93 -13.65
CA GLY A 40 -2.36 7.32 -12.28
C GLY A 40 -1.17 8.23 -12.15
N MET A 41 -0.84 8.55 -10.91
CA MET A 41 0.33 9.37 -10.58
C MET A 41 1.42 8.45 -10.06
N PRO A 42 2.43 8.15 -10.87
CA PRO A 42 3.41 7.12 -10.49
C PRO A 42 4.16 7.43 -9.20
N ALA A 43 4.56 8.68 -9.00
CA ALA A 43 5.28 9.03 -7.77
C ALA A 43 4.40 8.85 -6.54
N GLY A 44 3.13 9.24 -6.65
CA GLY A 44 2.21 9.08 -5.53
C GLY A 44 1.92 7.63 -5.22
N LEU A 45 1.72 6.81 -6.25
CA LEU A 45 1.48 5.39 -6.05
C LEU A 45 2.70 4.71 -5.44
N ARG A 46 3.90 5.08 -5.92
CA ARG A 46 5.12 4.53 -5.35
C ARG A 46 5.26 4.90 -3.88
N LEU A 47 4.89 6.13 -3.54
CA LEU A 47 4.95 6.59 -2.16
C LEU A 47 4.07 5.74 -1.25
N VAL A 48 2.87 5.38 -1.73
CA VAL A 48 1.97 4.51 -0.97
C VAL A 48 2.64 3.17 -0.68
N ILE A 49 3.22 2.56 -1.69
CA ILE A 49 3.82 1.24 -1.54
C ILE A 49 5.02 1.31 -0.58
N ASP A 50 5.88 2.30 -0.76
CA ASP A 50 7.05 2.43 0.09
C ASP A 50 6.66 2.67 1.55
N ASN A 51 5.64 3.48 1.79
CA ASN A 51 5.18 3.73 3.15
C ASN A 51 4.55 2.49 3.77
N ALA A 52 3.80 1.73 2.98
CA ALA A 52 3.19 0.51 3.49
C ALA A 52 4.25 -0.50 3.90
N ILE A 53 5.29 -0.65 3.09
CA ILE A 53 6.38 -1.57 3.42
C ILE A 53 7.12 -1.08 4.68
N ALA A 54 7.43 0.21 4.74
CA ALA A 54 8.14 0.76 5.89
C ALA A 54 7.33 0.58 7.18
N ASN A 55 6.02 0.82 7.12
CA ASN A 55 5.17 0.64 8.29
C ASN A 55 5.14 -0.82 8.73
N ALA A 56 5.05 -1.74 7.78
CA ALA A 56 5.01 -3.16 8.12
C ALA A 56 6.28 -3.58 8.85
N VAL A 57 7.43 -3.11 8.38
CA VAL A 57 8.72 -3.48 8.97
C VAL A 57 8.94 -2.78 10.30
N LYS A 58 8.75 -1.46 10.32
CA LYS A 58 9.14 -0.65 11.49
C LYS A 58 8.15 -0.76 12.64
N HIS A 59 6.88 -0.90 12.33
CA HIS A 59 5.85 -0.90 13.37
C HIS A 59 5.20 -2.25 13.54
N GLY A 60 5.17 -3.07 12.51
CA GLY A 60 4.61 -4.41 12.60
C GLY A 60 5.62 -5.50 12.83
N GLY A 61 6.91 -5.20 12.66
CA GLY A 61 7.95 -6.22 12.80
C GLY A 61 7.88 -7.29 11.72
N ALA A 62 7.38 -6.94 10.55
CA ALA A 62 7.21 -7.91 9.48
C ALA A 62 8.54 -8.41 8.95
N THR A 63 8.58 -9.69 8.58
CA THR A 63 9.72 -10.29 7.92
C THR A 63 9.37 -10.74 6.50
N ARG A 64 8.09 -10.75 6.15
CA ARG A 64 7.62 -11.12 4.81
C ARG A 64 6.60 -10.13 4.31
N ILE A 65 6.76 -9.75 3.05
CA ILE A 65 5.84 -8.84 2.36
C ILE A 65 5.46 -9.49 1.04
N LEU A 66 4.17 -9.44 0.71
CA LEU A 66 3.68 -9.89 -0.58
C LEU A 66 2.96 -8.73 -1.26
N LEU A 67 3.45 -8.32 -2.40
CA LEU A 67 2.85 -7.26 -3.20
C LEU A 67 2.03 -7.88 -4.32
N SER A 68 0.85 -7.33 -4.58
CA SER A 68 0.08 -7.83 -5.70
C SER A 68 -0.77 -6.71 -6.32
N ALA A 69 -1.12 -6.91 -7.58
CA ALA A 69 -2.01 -6.02 -8.31
C ALA A 69 -2.90 -6.87 -9.19
N GLU A 70 -4.18 -6.53 -9.20
CA GLU A 70 -5.16 -7.22 -10.03
C GLU A 70 -6.09 -6.21 -10.68
N SER A 71 -6.48 -6.54 -11.91
CA SER A 71 -7.39 -5.70 -12.69
C SER A 71 -8.69 -6.46 -12.88
N SER A 72 -9.80 -5.76 -12.76
CA SER A 72 -11.13 -6.35 -12.96
C SER A 72 -12.06 -5.29 -13.52
N ALA A 73 -13.31 -5.68 -13.74
CA ALA A 73 -14.31 -4.73 -14.20
C ALA A 73 -14.52 -3.59 -13.19
N ALA A 74 -14.26 -3.86 -11.92
CA ALA A 74 -14.43 -2.85 -10.89
C ALA A 74 -13.26 -1.86 -10.83
N GLY A 75 -12.12 -2.20 -11.41
CA GLY A 75 -10.95 -1.35 -11.39
C GLY A 75 -9.69 -2.13 -11.06
N VAL A 76 -8.74 -1.44 -10.41
CA VAL A 76 -7.45 -2.03 -10.04
C VAL A 76 -7.37 -2.13 -8.52
N GLU A 77 -6.96 -3.30 -8.05
CA GLU A 77 -6.71 -3.50 -6.62
C GLU A 77 -5.22 -3.78 -6.42
N ILE A 78 -4.60 -2.98 -5.57
CA ILE A 78 -3.20 -3.18 -5.21
C ILE A 78 -3.17 -3.55 -3.73
N THR A 79 -2.47 -4.62 -3.38
CA THR A 79 -2.39 -5.04 -1.99
C THR A 79 -0.95 -5.18 -1.55
N VAL A 80 -0.72 -4.82 -0.29
CA VAL A 80 0.55 -5.03 0.40
C VAL A 80 0.22 -5.87 1.62
N ASP A 81 0.60 -7.14 1.58
CA ASP A 81 0.37 -8.07 2.67
C ASP A 81 1.63 -8.25 3.49
N ASP A 82 1.50 -8.33 4.82
CA ASP A 82 2.64 -8.59 5.67
C ASP A 82 2.30 -9.63 6.73
N ASN A 83 3.33 -10.17 7.35
CA ASN A 83 3.20 -11.15 8.42
C ASN A 83 3.54 -10.54 9.78
N GLY A 84 3.38 -9.23 9.92
CA GLY A 84 3.68 -8.55 11.17
C GLY A 84 2.61 -8.72 12.23
N SER A 85 2.60 -7.80 13.19
CA SER A 85 1.68 -7.91 14.32
C SER A 85 0.23 -7.61 13.94
N GLY A 86 0.02 -6.92 12.83
CA GLY A 86 -1.34 -6.58 12.41
C GLY A 86 -1.90 -5.39 13.17
N VAL A 87 -3.11 -5.00 12.77
CA VAL A 87 -3.87 -3.95 13.42
C VAL A 87 -5.22 -4.54 13.81
N PRO A 88 -5.64 -4.43 15.08
CA PRO A 88 -6.92 -4.97 15.49
C PRO A 88 -8.06 -4.42 14.63
N GLU A 89 -9.03 -5.27 14.36
CA GLU A 89 -10.12 -4.92 13.46
C GLU A 89 -10.83 -3.64 13.88
N GLU A 90 -11.06 -3.49 15.18
CA GLU A 90 -11.80 -2.34 15.68
C GLU A 90 -11.01 -1.04 15.55
N GLU A 91 -9.72 -1.12 15.25
CA GLU A 91 -8.89 0.09 15.11
C GLU A 91 -8.59 0.46 13.67
N ARG A 92 -8.86 -0.44 12.73
CA ARG A 92 -8.44 -0.23 11.36
C ARG A 92 -9.05 1.01 10.73
N GLN A 93 -10.36 1.14 10.87
CA GLN A 93 -11.06 2.30 10.32
C GLN A 93 -10.66 3.58 11.03
N ALA A 94 -10.56 3.52 12.33
CA ALA A 94 -10.24 4.70 13.12
C ALA A 94 -8.85 5.24 12.79
N VAL A 95 -7.91 4.35 12.50
CA VAL A 95 -6.55 4.76 12.15
C VAL A 95 -6.56 5.62 10.90
N PHE A 96 -7.25 5.17 9.85
CA PHE A 96 -7.34 5.95 8.62
C PHE A 96 -8.09 7.24 8.83
N GLU A 97 -9.20 7.21 9.54
CA GLU A 97 -10.00 8.41 9.75
C GLU A 97 -9.23 9.48 10.48
N ARG A 98 -8.50 9.07 11.50
CA ARG A 98 -7.74 10.01 12.30
C ARG A 98 -6.69 10.73 11.47
N PHE A 99 -5.98 10.00 10.63
CA PHE A 99 -4.90 10.59 9.85
C PHE A 99 -5.42 11.27 8.59
N ALA A 100 -6.49 10.76 8.01
CA ALA A 100 -7.07 11.37 6.82
C ALA A 100 -7.61 12.75 7.10
N ARG A 101 -8.00 13.04 8.35
CA ARG A 101 -8.48 14.35 8.72
C ARG A 101 -7.36 15.32 9.03
N GLY A 102 -6.13 14.94 8.82
CA GLY A 102 -5.02 15.81 9.14
C GLY A 102 -4.75 15.92 10.61
N SER A 103 -5.10 14.90 11.38
CA SER A 103 -4.84 14.90 12.81
C SER A 103 -3.36 15.10 13.07
N THR A 104 -3.07 15.96 14.03
CA THR A 104 -1.70 16.23 14.38
C THR A 104 -1.18 15.28 15.43
N ALA A 105 -1.94 14.29 15.78
CA ALA A 105 -1.51 13.31 16.76
C ALA A 105 -0.42 12.40 16.23
N THR A 106 0.17 12.75 15.14
CA THR A 106 1.21 11.97 14.50
C THR A 106 2.51 12.13 15.23
N ARG A 107 2.78 11.27 16.12
CA ARG A 107 4.07 11.30 16.76
C ARG A 107 5.05 10.35 16.19
N SER A 108 4.58 9.41 15.45
CA SER A 108 5.44 8.42 14.85
C SER A 108 5.30 8.47 13.34
N GLY A 109 6.24 7.88 12.65
CA GLY A 109 6.20 7.85 11.20
C GLY A 109 5.00 7.10 10.66
N SER A 110 4.46 6.14 11.41
CA SER A 110 3.34 5.36 10.91
C SER A 110 2.10 6.21 10.70
N GLY A 111 1.86 7.19 11.59
CA GLY A 111 0.72 8.07 11.41
C GLY A 111 0.81 8.85 10.14
N LEU A 112 1.99 9.39 9.85
CA LEU A 112 2.20 10.18 8.66
C LEU A 112 2.06 9.31 7.40
N GLY A 113 2.61 8.11 7.45
CA GLY A 113 2.54 7.21 6.31
C GLY A 113 1.10 6.86 5.93
N LEU A 114 0.26 6.60 6.91
CA LEU A 114 -1.13 6.27 6.65
C LEU A 114 -1.91 7.45 6.11
N ALA A 115 -1.58 8.67 6.55
CA ALA A 115 -2.20 9.87 6.00
C ALA A 115 -1.88 10.01 4.52
N LEU A 116 -0.64 9.75 4.13
CA LEU A 116 -0.25 9.81 2.73
C LEU A 116 -0.97 8.76 1.90
N VAL A 117 -1.15 7.56 2.45
CA VAL A 117 -1.87 6.50 1.76
C VAL A 117 -3.32 6.93 1.50
N ALA A 118 -3.99 7.44 2.52
CA ALA A 118 -5.37 7.87 2.37
C ALA A 118 -5.50 8.99 1.36
N GLN A 119 -4.57 9.93 1.38
CA GLN A 119 -4.58 11.05 0.46
C GLN A 119 -4.41 10.59 -0.98
N GLN A 120 -3.47 9.69 -1.22
CA GLN A 120 -3.23 9.19 -2.58
C GLN A 120 -4.41 8.39 -3.10
N ALA A 121 -5.04 7.59 -2.24
CA ALA A 121 -6.24 6.86 -2.65
C ALA A 121 -7.32 7.83 -3.11
N GLU A 122 -7.53 8.89 -2.34
CA GLU A 122 -8.55 9.88 -2.66
C GLU A 122 -8.22 10.61 -3.96
N LEU A 123 -6.96 10.99 -4.14
CA LEU A 123 -6.54 11.66 -5.36
C LEU A 123 -6.76 10.81 -6.60
N HIS A 124 -6.71 9.49 -6.45
CA HIS A 124 -6.94 8.56 -7.54
C HIS A 124 -8.42 8.15 -7.66
N GLY A 125 -9.28 8.75 -6.84
CA GLY A 125 -10.71 8.46 -6.90
C GLY A 125 -11.10 7.13 -6.27
N GLY A 126 -10.24 6.57 -5.44
CA GLY A 126 -10.47 5.27 -4.86
C GLY A 126 -10.45 5.29 -3.34
N THR A 127 -10.22 4.12 -2.77
CA THR A 127 -10.24 3.95 -1.32
C THR A 127 -9.05 3.12 -0.88
N ALA A 128 -8.71 3.24 0.40
CA ALA A 128 -7.70 2.41 1.02
C ALA A 128 -8.30 1.81 2.29
N ALA A 129 -7.92 0.59 2.60
CA ALA A 129 -8.41 -0.11 3.79
C ALA A 129 -7.33 -0.99 4.36
N LEU A 130 -7.39 -1.20 5.66
CA LEU A 130 -6.57 -2.20 6.33
C LEU A 130 -7.45 -3.41 6.61
N GLU A 131 -6.91 -4.59 6.30
CA GLU A 131 -7.63 -5.85 6.44
C GLU A 131 -6.70 -6.89 7.03
N ALA A 132 -7.26 -8.03 7.42
CA ALA A 132 -6.43 -9.13 7.86
C ALA A 132 -5.71 -9.72 6.65
N SER A 133 -4.43 -10.01 6.82
CA SER A 133 -3.64 -10.57 5.75
C SER A 133 -3.62 -12.09 5.83
N PRO A 134 -3.65 -12.79 4.68
CA PRO A 134 -3.44 -14.24 4.69
C PRO A 134 -2.06 -14.64 5.21
N LEU A 135 -1.11 -13.70 5.30
CA LEU A 135 0.19 -13.97 5.90
C LEU A 135 0.20 -13.86 7.41
N GLY A 136 -0.92 -13.46 8.02
CA GLY A 136 -1.04 -13.38 9.46
C GLY A 136 -0.98 -11.99 10.05
N GLY A 137 -0.55 -11.01 9.27
CA GLY A 137 -0.47 -9.63 9.73
C GLY A 137 -1.55 -8.77 9.11
N THR A 138 -1.13 -7.68 8.47
CA THR A 138 -2.03 -6.69 7.92
C THR A 138 -1.98 -6.67 6.39
N ARG A 139 -3.12 -6.48 5.78
CA ARG A 139 -3.21 -6.20 4.34
C ARG A 139 -3.62 -4.75 4.17
N LEU A 140 -2.80 -3.99 3.46
CA LEU A 140 -3.23 -2.69 2.95
C LEU A 140 -3.82 -2.92 1.57
N ALA A 141 -5.09 -2.59 1.39
CA ALA A 141 -5.75 -2.75 0.09
C ALA A 141 -6.07 -1.37 -0.46
N LEU A 142 -5.58 -1.12 -1.67
CA LEU A 142 -5.83 0.11 -2.40
C LEU A 142 -6.74 -0.24 -3.56
N ARG A 143 -7.96 0.29 -3.56
CA ARG A 143 -8.95 -0.03 -4.60
C ARG A 143 -9.21 1.22 -5.40
N LEU A 144 -8.80 1.18 -6.67
CA LEU A 144 -8.83 2.34 -7.54
C LEU A 144 -9.77 2.06 -8.71
N PRO A 145 -10.53 3.08 -9.16
CA PRO A 145 -11.43 2.86 -10.29
C PRO A 145 -10.65 2.54 -11.54
N GLY A 146 -11.23 1.72 -12.38
CA GLY A 146 -10.62 1.40 -13.65
C GLY A 146 -10.65 2.61 -14.55
N THR A 147 -9.52 2.90 -15.16
CA THR A 147 -9.40 4.01 -16.10
C THR A 147 -8.90 3.44 -17.41
N HIS A 148 -9.63 3.66 -18.44
CA HIS A 148 -9.29 3.12 -19.73
C HIS A 148 -9.14 4.21 -20.75
#